data_1b75e5095fc8f66d2bf9f092c1067bad
#
_entry.id   1b75e5095fc8f66d2bf9f092c1067bad
#
_cell.length_a   1.000
_cell.length_b   1.000
_cell.length_c   1.000
_cell.angle_alpha   90.00
_cell.angle_beta   90.00
_cell.angle_gamma   90.00
#
_symmetry.space_group_name_H-M   'P 1'
#
loop_
_entity.id
_entity.type
_entity.pdbx_description
1 polymer ?
#
loop_
_entity_poly.entity_id
_entity_poly.type
_entity_poly.pdbx_seq_one_letter_code
_entity_poly.pdbx_strand_id
1 'polypeptide(L)'
;RAAEELPPATKKTEYSKKLLAKMDAQRGRINYLPLVAELARTYRDKQVTTFGEQMAVAARLVVEHPGIGKQLRSRYKVVMLDEYQDTSHAQRVFLRTLFGHAEGAAEGEEPTTVTAVGDPMQSIYGWRGASEENLSSFATDFPAADGSPAPKKELTTSWRNPRLVLDMANTVADVVLADGNA
;
A
#
# COMPACT_ATOMS: atom_id res chain seq x y z
N ARG A 1 11.96 34.67 1.51
CA ARG A 1 11.80 33.18 1.58
C ARG A 1 13.11 32.67 2.12
N ALA A 2 13.10 32.22 3.36
CA ALA A 2 14.26 31.81 4.12
C ALA A 2 15.04 30.73 3.35
N ALA A 3 16.31 31.01 3.08
CA ALA A 3 17.25 29.98 2.71
C ALA A 3 17.49 29.16 3.99
N GLU A 4 17.00 27.93 3.99
CA GLU A 4 17.20 26.97 5.06
C GLU A 4 18.70 26.68 5.15
N GLU A 5 19.32 27.02 6.28
CA GLU A 5 20.75 26.82 6.50
C GLU A 5 21.09 25.32 6.43
N LEU A 6 21.99 24.98 5.51
CA LEU A 6 22.43 23.61 5.30
C LEU A 6 23.28 23.10 6.48
N PRO A 7 23.11 21.84 6.91
CA PRO A 7 23.81 21.28 8.07
C PRO A 7 25.35 21.19 7.90
N PRO A 8 26.12 21.06 8.98
CA PRO A 8 27.59 21.13 8.97
C PRO A 8 28.26 20.07 8.09
N ALA A 9 29.46 20.40 7.60
CA ALA A 9 30.17 19.79 6.46
C ALA A 9 30.29 18.25 6.42
N THR A 10 30.38 17.56 7.53
CA THR A 10 30.54 16.09 7.59
C THR A 10 29.24 15.32 7.29
N LYS A 11 28.11 15.77 7.79
CA LYS A 11 26.78 15.24 7.42
C LYS A 11 26.40 15.67 5.98
N LYS A 12 26.81 16.87 5.57
CA LYS A 12 26.56 17.42 4.23
C LYS A 12 27.11 16.51 3.12
N THR A 13 28.28 15.89 3.32
CA THR A 13 28.89 15.02 2.31
C THR A 13 28.14 13.73 2.12
N GLU A 14 27.61 13.14 3.19
CA GLU A 14 26.83 11.91 3.11
C GLU A 14 25.43 12.14 2.51
N TYR A 15 24.73 13.20 2.96
CA TYR A 15 23.45 13.61 2.38
C TYR A 15 23.58 13.98 0.90
N SER A 16 24.68 14.68 0.51
CA SER A 16 24.95 15.02 -0.88
C SER A 16 25.13 13.77 -1.74
N LYS A 17 25.85 12.74 -1.26
CA LYS A 17 26.02 11.48 -1.98
C LYS A 17 24.70 10.73 -2.15
N LYS A 18 23.88 10.62 -1.09
CA LYS A 18 22.55 9.99 -1.17
C LYS A 18 21.62 10.76 -2.12
N LEU A 19 21.66 12.09 -2.09
CA LEU A 19 20.87 12.93 -2.99
C LEU A 19 21.30 12.76 -4.45
N LEU A 20 22.60 12.79 -4.73
CA LEU A 20 23.14 12.56 -6.06
C LEU A 20 22.75 11.18 -6.60
N ALA A 21 22.88 10.13 -5.80
CA ALA A 21 22.45 8.78 -6.18
C ALA A 21 20.95 8.72 -6.52
N LYS A 22 20.09 9.40 -5.73
CA LYS A 22 18.66 9.51 -6.05
C LYS A 22 18.40 10.29 -7.34
N MET A 23 19.14 11.39 -7.57
CA MET A 23 19.02 12.17 -8.80
C MET A 23 19.47 11.36 -10.02
N ASP A 24 20.55 10.61 -9.93
CA ASP A 24 21.02 9.75 -11.02
C ASP A 24 20.06 8.61 -11.30
N ALA A 25 19.48 8.01 -10.26
CA ALA A 25 18.41 7.02 -10.43
C ALA A 25 17.17 7.61 -11.12
N GLN A 26 16.80 8.85 -10.78
CA GLN A 26 15.69 9.53 -11.48
C GLN A 26 16.03 9.90 -12.92
N ARG A 27 17.24 10.37 -13.19
CA ARG A 27 17.71 10.61 -14.57
C ARG A 27 17.68 9.32 -15.40
N GLY A 28 18.14 8.20 -14.80
CA GLY A 28 18.05 6.89 -15.43
C GLY A 28 16.60 6.53 -15.79
N ARG A 29 15.65 6.74 -14.88
CA ARG A 29 14.22 6.50 -15.14
C ARG A 29 13.67 7.38 -16.26
N ILE A 30 14.04 8.65 -16.31
CA ILE A 30 13.61 9.59 -17.36
C ILE A 30 14.06 9.10 -18.75
N ASN A 31 15.27 8.53 -18.87
CA ASN A 31 15.78 8.01 -20.14
C ASN A 31 14.94 6.82 -20.67
N TYR A 32 14.22 6.10 -19.80
CA TYR A 32 13.32 5.01 -20.21
C TYR A 32 11.90 5.48 -20.57
N LEU A 33 11.53 6.73 -20.31
CA LEU A 33 10.17 7.23 -20.61
C LEU A 33 9.76 7.06 -22.08
N PRO A 34 10.62 7.31 -23.09
CA PRO A 34 10.24 7.07 -24.49
C PRO A 34 9.94 5.60 -24.77
N LEU A 35 10.71 4.67 -24.19
CA LEU A 35 10.49 3.24 -24.33
C LEU A 35 9.17 2.83 -23.66
N VAL A 36 8.90 3.33 -22.46
CA VAL A 36 7.65 3.05 -21.74
C VAL A 36 6.44 3.59 -22.53
N ALA A 37 6.56 4.78 -23.10
CA ALA A 37 5.50 5.36 -23.93
C ALA A 37 5.21 4.53 -25.19
N GLU A 38 6.25 4.03 -25.86
CA GLU A 38 6.12 3.18 -27.04
C GLU A 38 5.54 1.81 -26.68
N LEU A 39 5.96 1.22 -25.57
CA LEU A 39 5.39 -0.02 -25.05
C LEU A 39 3.89 0.14 -24.75
N ALA A 40 3.51 1.24 -24.12
CA ALA A 40 2.11 1.54 -23.83
C ALA A 40 1.25 1.73 -25.10
N ARG A 41 1.82 2.30 -26.16
CA ARG A 41 1.16 2.36 -27.48
C ARG A 41 0.97 0.95 -28.05
N THR A 42 2.05 0.18 -28.07
CA THR A 42 2.04 -1.20 -28.60
C THR A 42 0.99 -2.06 -27.88
N TYR A 43 0.85 -1.92 -26.56
CA TYR A 43 -0.17 -2.64 -25.81
C TYR A 43 -1.58 -2.23 -26.21
N ARG A 44 -1.84 -0.93 -26.39
CA ARG A 44 -3.13 -0.43 -26.86
C ARG A 44 -3.46 -0.94 -28.27
N ASP A 45 -2.50 -0.84 -29.20
CA ASP A 45 -2.68 -1.24 -30.59
C ASP A 45 -2.94 -2.75 -30.71
N LYS A 46 -2.31 -3.54 -29.88
CA LYS A 46 -2.52 -5.00 -29.80
C LYS A 46 -3.67 -5.43 -28.90
N GLN A 47 -4.35 -4.49 -28.24
CA GLN A 47 -5.41 -4.77 -27.27
C GLN A 47 -4.99 -5.74 -26.14
N VAL A 48 -3.74 -5.66 -25.70
CA VAL A 48 -3.21 -6.42 -24.58
C VAL A 48 -2.95 -5.50 -23.39
N THR A 49 -3.05 -6.05 -22.20
CA THR A 49 -2.78 -5.31 -20.96
C THR A 49 -2.01 -6.19 -19.98
N THR A 50 -1.22 -5.58 -19.12
CA THR A 50 -0.53 -6.26 -18.02
C THR A 50 -1.44 -6.35 -16.80
N PHE A 51 -1.18 -7.28 -15.87
CA PHE A 51 -1.91 -7.36 -14.60
C PHE A 51 -1.84 -6.04 -13.79
N GLY A 52 -0.67 -5.38 -13.79
CA GLY A 52 -0.51 -4.08 -13.13
C GLY A 52 -1.38 -2.99 -13.76
N GLU A 53 -1.51 -2.98 -15.09
CA GLU A 53 -2.35 -2.02 -15.79
C GLU A 53 -3.84 -2.31 -15.59
N GLN A 54 -4.26 -3.59 -15.55
CA GLN A 54 -5.63 -3.98 -15.20
C GLN A 54 -6.00 -3.41 -13.82
N MET A 55 -5.12 -3.57 -12.83
CA MET A 55 -5.33 -3.03 -11.49
C MET A 55 -5.41 -1.51 -11.47
N ALA A 56 -4.51 -0.82 -12.21
CA ALA A 56 -4.52 0.63 -12.30
C ALA A 56 -5.78 1.17 -13.00
N VAL A 57 -6.24 0.48 -14.04
CA VAL A 57 -7.50 0.82 -14.73
C VAL A 57 -8.69 0.58 -13.80
N ALA A 58 -8.74 -0.55 -13.12
CA ALA A 58 -9.81 -0.86 -12.15
C ALA A 58 -9.88 0.20 -11.04
N ALA A 59 -8.73 0.60 -10.48
CA ALA A 59 -8.67 1.65 -9.47
C ALA A 59 -9.19 3.01 -9.99
N ARG A 60 -8.84 3.38 -11.21
CA ARG A 60 -9.38 4.60 -11.85
C ARG A 60 -10.88 4.54 -12.09
N LEU A 61 -11.37 3.41 -12.63
CA LEU A 61 -12.79 3.23 -12.90
C LEU A 61 -13.65 3.39 -11.65
N VAL A 62 -13.25 2.82 -10.52
CA VAL A 62 -14.03 2.94 -9.29
C VAL A 62 -14.00 4.36 -8.71
N VAL A 63 -12.92 5.10 -8.93
CA VAL A 63 -12.82 6.51 -8.54
C VAL A 63 -13.72 7.38 -9.44
N GLU A 64 -13.72 7.14 -10.75
CA GLU A 64 -14.51 7.90 -11.73
C GLU A 64 -16.01 7.56 -11.68
N HIS A 65 -16.36 6.36 -11.19
CA HIS A 65 -17.73 5.85 -11.15
C HIS A 65 -18.15 5.40 -9.72
N PRO A 66 -18.46 6.34 -8.80
CA PRO A 66 -18.80 6.01 -7.41
C PRO A 66 -20.00 5.04 -7.26
N GLY A 67 -20.88 4.99 -8.27
CA GLY A 67 -22.02 4.06 -8.32
C GLY A 67 -21.59 2.59 -8.23
N ILE A 68 -20.39 2.23 -8.69
CA ILE A 68 -19.84 0.88 -8.60
C ILE A 68 -19.64 0.50 -7.11
N GLY A 69 -19.02 1.39 -6.35
CA GLY A 69 -18.82 1.20 -4.90
C GLY A 69 -20.16 1.03 -4.18
N LYS A 70 -21.13 1.89 -4.46
CA LYS A 70 -22.48 1.79 -3.88
C LYS A 70 -23.15 0.43 -4.17
N GLN A 71 -23.08 -0.04 -5.42
CA GLN A 71 -23.63 -1.33 -5.80
C GLN A 71 -22.93 -2.50 -5.10
N LEU A 72 -21.61 -2.44 -4.94
CA LEU A 72 -20.85 -3.50 -4.27
C LEU A 72 -21.10 -3.50 -2.76
N ARG A 73 -21.17 -2.34 -2.10
CA ARG A 73 -21.51 -2.24 -0.67
C ARG A 73 -22.94 -2.71 -0.37
N SER A 74 -23.88 -2.51 -1.29
CA SER A 74 -25.23 -3.07 -1.11
C SER A 74 -25.23 -4.61 -1.11
N ARG A 75 -24.29 -5.23 -1.84
CA ARG A 75 -24.17 -6.68 -1.97
C ARG A 75 -23.24 -7.32 -0.92
N TYR A 76 -22.13 -6.67 -0.61
CA TYR A 76 -21.11 -7.17 0.29
C TYR A 76 -21.09 -6.37 1.59
N LYS A 77 -21.64 -6.94 2.65
CA LYS A 77 -21.72 -6.28 3.96
C LYS A 77 -20.49 -6.55 4.83
N VAL A 78 -19.77 -7.62 4.53
CA VAL A 78 -18.51 -7.98 5.19
C VAL A 78 -17.47 -8.28 4.13
N VAL A 79 -16.31 -7.66 4.26
CA VAL A 79 -15.14 -7.87 3.40
C VAL A 79 -13.97 -8.26 4.29
N MET A 80 -13.33 -9.38 3.98
CA MET A 80 -12.13 -9.85 4.67
C MET A 80 -10.96 -9.81 3.70
N LEU A 81 -9.89 -9.13 4.08
CA LEU A 81 -8.66 -8.97 3.31
C LEU A 81 -7.57 -9.76 4.01
N ASP A 82 -6.98 -10.71 3.32
CA ASP A 82 -5.86 -11.50 3.81
C ASP A 82 -4.55 -11.02 3.18
N GLU A 83 -3.42 -11.25 3.85
CA GLU A 83 -2.09 -10.84 3.40
C GLU A 83 -2.02 -9.36 3.00
N TYR A 84 -2.67 -8.49 3.79
CA TYR A 84 -2.86 -7.09 3.41
C TYR A 84 -1.53 -6.31 3.29
N GLN A 85 -0.44 -6.76 3.95
CA GLN A 85 0.90 -6.20 3.81
C GLN A 85 1.45 -6.29 2.37
N ASP A 86 0.94 -7.22 1.55
CA ASP A 86 1.36 -7.40 0.16
C ASP A 86 0.51 -6.60 -0.84
N THR A 87 -0.37 -5.75 -0.32
CA THR A 87 -1.24 -4.90 -1.13
C THR A 87 -0.44 -3.77 -1.79
N SER A 88 -0.60 -3.61 -3.10
CA SER A 88 -0.03 -2.47 -3.83
C SER A 88 -0.84 -1.19 -3.61
N HIS A 89 -0.24 -0.03 -3.89
CA HIS A 89 -0.94 1.25 -3.81
C HIS A 89 -2.22 1.29 -4.67
N ALA A 90 -2.18 0.74 -5.87
CA ALA A 90 -3.36 0.68 -6.75
C ALA A 90 -4.49 -0.18 -6.15
N GLN A 91 -4.14 -1.32 -5.53
CA GLN A 91 -5.10 -2.16 -4.83
C GLN A 91 -5.69 -1.46 -3.60
N ARG A 92 -4.85 -0.74 -2.83
CA ARG A 92 -5.32 0.07 -1.70
C ARG A 92 -6.34 1.12 -2.15
N VAL A 93 -6.02 1.91 -3.19
CA VAL A 93 -6.94 2.90 -3.76
C VAL A 93 -8.24 2.25 -4.20
N PHE A 94 -8.15 1.13 -4.91
CA PHE A 94 -9.31 0.36 -5.38
C PHE A 94 -10.21 -0.08 -4.21
N LEU A 95 -9.64 -0.75 -3.21
CA LEU A 95 -10.38 -1.29 -2.07
C LEU A 95 -10.97 -0.17 -1.20
N ARG A 96 -10.20 0.89 -0.92
CA ARG A 96 -10.66 2.04 -0.16
C ARG A 96 -11.84 2.74 -0.87
N THR A 97 -11.75 2.92 -2.19
CA THR A 97 -12.82 3.57 -2.95
C THR A 97 -14.10 2.72 -2.97
N LEU A 98 -13.95 1.40 -3.03
CA LEU A 98 -15.10 0.50 -3.03
C LEU A 98 -15.77 0.37 -1.67
N PHE A 99 -14.99 0.18 -0.60
CA PHE A 99 -15.47 -0.29 0.68
C PHE A 99 -15.12 0.63 1.87
N GLY A 100 -14.26 1.63 1.66
CA GLY A 100 -13.98 2.65 2.66
C GLY A 100 -15.23 3.51 2.91
N HIS A 101 -15.27 4.18 4.06
CA HIS A 101 -16.30 5.20 4.31
C HIS A 101 -16.07 6.33 3.32
N ALA A 102 -16.98 6.46 2.35
CA ALA A 102 -16.97 7.60 1.45
C ALA A 102 -17.37 8.83 2.26
N GLU A 103 -16.56 9.88 2.21
CA GLU A 103 -17.05 11.22 2.52
C GLU A 103 -18.25 11.47 1.60
N GLY A 104 -19.46 11.51 2.17
CA GLY A 104 -20.69 11.62 1.41
C GLY A 104 -21.44 10.31 1.15
N ALA A 105 -21.25 9.27 1.99
CA ALA A 105 -22.19 8.15 2.02
C ALA A 105 -23.62 8.69 2.18
N ALA A 106 -24.51 8.29 1.28
CA ALA A 106 -25.90 8.78 1.32
C ALA A 106 -26.53 8.41 2.66
N GLU A 107 -27.33 9.32 3.25
CA GLU A 107 -28.12 9.03 4.44
C GLU A 107 -28.87 7.69 4.25
N GLY A 108 -28.65 6.74 5.16
CA GLY A 108 -29.27 5.41 5.12
C GLY A 108 -28.45 4.32 4.42
N GLU A 109 -27.23 4.59 3.94
CA GLU A 109 -26.34 3.57 3.43
C GLU A 109 -25.62 2.87 4.60
N GLU A 110 -25.93 1.58 4.85
CA GLU A 110 -25.22 0.81 5.85
C GLU A 110 -23.76 0.57 5.43
N PRO A 111 -22.79 0.87 6.31
CA PRO A 111 -21.39 0.69 6.00
C PRO A 111 -21.03 -0.79 5.80
N THR A 112 -20.10 -1.06 4.89
CA THR A 112 -19.46 -2.37 4.79
C THR A 112 -18.44 -2.53 5.90
N THR A 113 -18.52 -3.63 6.64
CA THR A 113 -17.48 -3.98 7.61
C THR A 113 -16.27 -4.55 6.88
N VAL A 114 -15.12 -3.90 7.02
CA VAL A 114 -13.86 -4.38 6.41
C VAL A 114 -12.91 -4.82 7.51
N THR A 115 -12.36 -6.01 7.37
CA THR A 115 -11.33 -6.55 8.26
C THR A 115 -10.12 -6.94 7.43
N ALA A 116 -8.93 -6.55 7.85
CA ALA A 116 -7.69 -6.97 7.23
C ALA A 116 -6.84 -7.79 8.21
N VAL A 117 -6.17 -8.80 7.67
CA VAL A 117 -5.14 -9.57 8.36
C VAL A 117 -3.83 -9.40 7.59
N GLY A 118 -2.75 -9.19 8.30
CA GLY A 118 -1.42 -9.02 7.71
C GLY A 118 -0.33 -8.96 8.76
N ASP A 119 0.88 -9.26 8.33
CA ASP A 119 2.08 -9.20 9.15
C ASP A 119 3.12 -8.34 8.44
N PRO A 120 3.48 -7.16 8.97
CA PRO A 120 4.46 -6.28 8.32
C PRO A 120 5.82 -6.94 8.14
N MET A 121 6.20 -7.88 9.04
CA MET A 121 7.44 -8.63 8.93
C MET A 121 7.47 -9.65 7.78
N GLN A 122 6.31 -9.96 7.20
CA GLN A 122 6.17 -10.86 6.05
C GLN A 122 5.98 -10.12 4.73
N SER A 123 6.10 -8.79 4.69
CA SER A 123 6.01 -8.01 3.47
C SER A 123 7.26 -8.22 2.59
N ILE A 124 7.16 -9.11 1.60
CA ILE A 124 8.26 -9.50 0.71
C ILE A 124 8.07 -9.07 -0.75
N TYR A 125 6.93 -8.46 -1.08
CA TYR A 125 6.58 -8.06 -2.44
C TYR A 125 6.75 -6.57 -2.73
N GLY A 126 7.64 -5.87 -1.99
CA GLY A 126 7.95 -4.46 -2.24
C GLY A 126 8.39 -4.18 -3.68
N TRP A 127 9.10 -5.11 -4.34
CA TRP A 127 9.49 -5.02 -5.74
C TRP A 127 8.29 -5.07 -6.71
N ARG A 128 7.13 -5.56 -6.28
CA ARG A 128 5.85 -5.53 -7.01
C ARG A 128 5.01 -4.30 -6.68
N GLY A 129 5.49 -3.40 -5.82
CA GLY A 129 4.78 -2.21 -5.38
C GLY A 129 3.90 -2.42 -4.14
N ALA A 130 4.08 -3.53 -3.42
CA ALA A 130 3.55 -3.66 -2.07
C ALA A 130 4.23 -2.65 -1.14
N SER A 131 3.49 -2.14 -0.17
CA SER A 131 4.00 -1.21 0.82
C SER A 131 3.45 -1.57 2.20
N GLU A 132 4.33 -1.73 3.17
CA GLU A 132 3.97 -1.92 4.57
C GLU A 132 3.16 -0.74 5.15
N GLU A 133 3.35 0.48 4.59
CA GLU A 133 2.54 1.65 4.92
C GLU A 133 1.05 1.42 4.66
N ASN A 134 0.68 0.52 3.76
CA ASN A 134 -0.73 0.19 3.50
C ASN A 134 -1.37 -0.46 4.72
N LEU A 135 -0.64 -1.30 5.45
CA LEU A 135 -1.15 -1.94 6.67
C LEU A 135 -1.36 -0.91 7.78
N SER A 136 -0.41 0.01 7.98
CA SER A 136 -0.53 1.09 8.96
C SER A 136 -1.65 2.09 8.62
N SER A 137 -1.92 2.30 7.33
CA SER A 137 -2.99 3.19 6.85
C SER A 137 -4.38 2.57 6.89
N PHE A 138 -4.49 1.25 7.12
CA PHE A 138 -5.77 0.54 7.11
C PHE A 138 -6.80 1.15 8.06
N ALA A 139 -6.40 1.50 9.28
CA ALA A 139 -7.28 2.05 10.28
C ALA A 139 -7.96 3.36 9.88
N THR A 140 -7.30 4.16 9.04
CA THR A 140 -7.82 5.42 8.50
C THR A 140 -8.56 5.25 7.18
N ASP A 141 -8.18 4.28 6.37
CA ASP A 141 -8.84 3.97 5.10
C ASP A 141 -10.21 3.31 5.31
N PHE A 142 -10.34 2.55 6.40
CA PHE A 142 -11.55 1.79 6.77
C PHE A 142 -11.91 2.06 8.24
N PRO A 143 -12.34 3.27 8.59
CA PRO A 143 -12.68 3.62 9.96
C PRO A 143 -13.87 2.81 10.47
N ALA A 144 -14.04 2.76 11.78
CA ALA A 144 -15.23 2.20 12.41
C ALA A 144 -16.49 3.02 12.05
N ALA A 145 -17.65 2.47 12.34
CA ALA A 145 -18.94 3.08 12.02
C ALA A 145 -19.15 4.48 12.67
N ASP A 146 -18.48 4.73 13.79
CA ASP A 146 -18.49 6.01 14.50
C ASP A 146 -17.44 7.02 13.96
N GLY A 147 -16.72 6.66 12.90
CA GLY A 147 -15.65 7.46 12.30
C GLY A 147 -14.29 7.37 13.01
N SER A 148 -14.19 6.63 14.12
CA SER A 148 -12.91 6.39 14.78
C SER A 148 -12.03 5.45 13.96
N PRO A 149 -10.70 5.51 14.11
CA PRO A 149 -9.81 4.55 13.44
C PRO A 149 -10.18 3.11 13.80
N ALA A 150 -10.12 2.19 12.80
CA ALA A 150 -10.42 0.79 13.04
C ALA A 150 -9.50 0.22 14.13
N PRO A 151 -10.03 -0.59 15.07
CA PRO A 151 -9.25 -1.15 16.15
C PRO A 151 -8.23 -2.17 15.62
N LYS A 152 -6.97 -2.05 16.07
CA LYS A 152 -5.94 -3.06 15.81
C LYS A 152 -5.99 -4.14 16.89
N LYS A 153 -5.92 -5.39 16.45
CA LYS A 153 -5.81 -6.57 17.33
C LYS A 153 -4.61 -7.39 16.87
N GLU A 154 -4.01 -8.09 17.81
CA GLU A 154 -2.83 -8.93 17.55
C GLU A 154 -3.20 -10.40 17.71
N LEU A 155 -2.70 -11.22 16.78
CA LEU A 155 -2.75 -12.67 16.86
C LEU A 155 -1.46 -13.16 17.52
N THR A 156 -1.50 -13.50 18.79
CA THR A 156 -0.31 -13.83 19.60
C THR A 156 0.01 -15.32 19.65
N THR A 157 -0.83 -16.18 19.09
CA THR A 157 -0.67 -17.63 19.13
C THR A 157 -0.52 -18.20 17.74
N SER A 158 0.60 -18.87 17.49
CA SER A 158 0.81 -19.65 16.26
C SER A 158 0.45 -21.13 16.49
N TRP A 159 -0.44 -21.63 15.64
CA TRP A 159 -0.85 -23.04 15.64
C TRP A 159 -0.16 -23.86 14.54
N ARG A 160 0.54 -23.20 13.62
CA ARG A 160 1.14 -23.83 12.46
C ARG A 160 2.56 -24.32 12.73
N ASN A 161 3.37 -23.50 13.39
CA ASN A 161 4.80 -23.73 13.50
C ASN A 161 5.20 -24.31 14.86
N PRO A 162 6.14 -25.26 14.92
CA PRO A 162 6.72 -25.71 16.18
C PRO A 162 7.46 -24.57 16.89
N ARG A 163 7.50 -24.67 18.25
CA ARG A 163 8.10 -23.63 19.10
C ARG A 163 9.54 -23.27 18.70
N LEU A 164 10.38 -24.25 18.40
CA LEU A 164 11.78 -24.01 17.98
C LEU A 164 11.90 -23.16 16.72
N VAL A 165 10.97 -23.32 15.75
CA VAL A 165 10.93 -22.49 14.54
C VAL A 165 10.50 -21.07 14.88
N LEU A 166 9.54 -20.91 15.78
CA LEU A 166 9.11 -19.58 16.25
C LEU A 166 10.23 -18.87 17.02
N ASP A 167 10.94 -19.55 17.89
CA ASP A 167 12.06 -18.99 18.65
C ASP A 167 13.16 -18.49 17.71
N MET A 168 13.47 -19.25 16.66
CA MET A 168 14.43 -18.84 15.64
C MET A 168 13.92 -17.63 14.82
N ALA A 169 12.69 -17.65 14.41
CA ALA A 169 12.08 -16.53 13.66
C ALA A 169 12.04 -15.25 14.50
N ASN A 170 11.67 -15.35 15.77
CA ASN A 170 11.65 -14.21 16.69
C ASN A 170 13.04 -13.63 16.91
N THR A 171 14.08 -14.47 17.00
CA THR A 171 15.48 -14.00 17.13
C THR A 171 15.87 -13.12 15.93
N VAL A 172 15.44 -13.48 14.71
CA VAL A 172 15.71 -12.68 13.50
C VAL A 172 14.86 -11.40 13.51
N ALA A 173 13.58 -11.50 13.89
CA ALA A 173 12.67 -10.36 13.95
C ALA A 173 13.15 -9.31 14.97
N ASP A 174 13.64 -9.74 16.14
CA ASP A 174 14.17 -8.84 17.18
C ASP A 174 15.36 -8.00 16.67
N VAL A 175 16.22 -8.56 15.83
CA VAL A 175 17.32 -7.82 15.20
C VAL A 175 16.79 -6.73 14.28
N VAL A 176 15.81 -7.04 13.45
CA VAL A 176 15.20 -6.08 12.51
C VAL A 176 14.47 -4.97 13.25
N LEU A 177 13.74 -5.30 14.31
CA LEU A 177 13.02 -4.34 15.16
C LEU A 177 13.97 -3.44 15.94
N ALA A 178 15.12 -3.96 16.43
CA ALA A 178 16.14 -3.21 17.16
C ALA A 178 16.84 -2.16 16.27
N ASP A 179 16.99 -2.44 14.97
CA ASP A 179 17.61 -1.52 14.01
C ASP A 179 16.69 -0.34 13.59
N GLY A 180 15.46 -0.26 14.14
CA GLY A 180 14.54 0.86 13.95
C GLY A 180 14.00 1.01 12.54
N ASN A 181 14.02 -0.05 11.74
CA ASN A 181 13.52 -0.09 10.38
C ASN A 181 12.14 -0.79 10.26
N ALA A 182 11.36 -0.76 11.31
CA ALA A 182 9.99 -1.26 11.31
C ALA A 182 8.97 -0.12 11.47
#